data_7d92d32d895cbcc4a62430c0a03fa6ab
#
_entry.id   7d92d32d895cbcc4a62430c0a03fa6ab
#
_cell.length_a   1.000
_cell.length_b   1.000
_cell.length_c   1.000
_cell.angle_alpha   90.00
_cell.angle_beta   90.00
_cell.angle_gamma   90.00
#
_symmetry.space_group_name_H-M   'P 1'
#
loop_
_entity.id
_entity.type
_entity.pdbx_description
1 polymer ?
#
loop_
_entity_poly.entity_id
_entity_poly.type
_entity_poly.pdbx_seq_one_letter_code
_entity_poly.pdbx_strand_id
1 'polypeptide(L)'
;FLWRRRRRRLPPPSSSAASDVYKGQDMNNAIALDTLQAQLEAMDVWALIGLWMQTSIVSLCITAMSICIFLIIYGRMIEIYLTVSIAPIPLSTMANREWGTMGQNYLKALFALGFQGFLIMVCVAIYAVLIQGIATADSVHMAIWGCAGYTALLCFTLFKTGSMAKSLFGSH
;
A
#
# COMPACT_ATOMS: atom_id res chain seq x y z
N PHE A 1 39.54 23.03 -37.01
CA PHE A 1 38.63 23.91 -36.33
C PHE A 1 37.89 23.11 -35.27
N LEU A 2 38.36 23.20 -34.00
CA LEU A 2 37.92 22.46 -32.83
C LEU A 2 36.70 23.10 -32.25
N TRP A 3 35.53 22.47 -32.35
CA TRP A 3 34.33 22.82 -31.61
C TRP A 3 34.27 21.98 -30.33
N ARG A 4 34.94 22.41 -29.28
CA ARG A 4 34.92 21.83 -27.93
C ARG A 4 33.62 22.27 -27.24
N ARG A 5 32.53 21.51 -27.39
CA ARG A 5 31.30 21.68 -26.59
C ARG A 5 31.63 21.43 -25.13
N ARG A 6 31.80 22.51 -24.33
CA ARG A 6 31.77 22.46 -22.89
C ARG A 6 30.40 21.96 -22.43
N ARG A 7 30.31 20.69 -22.08
CA ARG A 7 29.18 20.21 -21.29
C ARG A 7 29.24 20.98 -19.96
N ARG A 8 28.29 21.90 -19.75
CA ARG A 8 28.05 22.45 -18.41
C ARG A 8 27.61 21.28 -17.54
N ARG A 9 28.47 20.84 -16.63
CA ARG A 9 28.10 19.96 -15.54
C ARG A 9 27.15 20.79 -14.69
N LEU A 10 25.88 20.41 -14.67
CA LEU A 10 24.93 20.87 -13.65
C LEU A 10 25.55 20.52 -12.30
N PRO A 11 25.63 21.45 -11.34
CA PRO A 11 26.10 21.13 -10.02
C PRO A 11 25.18 20.02 -9.45
N PRO A 12 25.74 19.07 -8.66
CA PRO A 12 24.90 18.08 -8.00
C PRO A 12 23.88 18.84 -7.12
N PRO A 13 22.63 18.32 -6.99
CA PRO A 13 21.64 18.95 -6.11
C PRO A 13 22.30 19.10 -4.74
N SER A 14 22.44 20.35 -4.31
CA SER A 14 23.14 20.68 -3.07
C SER A 14 22.43 19.93 -1.92
N SER A 15 23.21 19.32 -1.03
CA SER A 15 22.71 18.70 0.21
C SER A 15 21.85 19.66 1.05
N SER A 16 21.97 20.94 0.81
CA SER A 16 21.15 22.05 1.30
C SER A 16 19.66 21.87 0.94
N ALA A 17 19.30 21.58 -0.32
CA ALA A 17 17.91 21.45 -0.71
C ALA A 17 17.21 20.26 -0.02
N ALA A 18 17.92 19.14 0.15
CA ALA A 18 17.41 18.00 0.91
C ALA A 18 17.27 18.34 2.41
N SER A 19 18.25 19.04 2.99
CA SER A 19 18.21 19.51 4.37
C SER A 19 17.05 20.50 4.62
N ASP A 20 16.78 21.39 3.66
CA ASP A 20 15.70 22.37 3.76
C ASP A 20 14.32 21.72 3.69
N VAL A 21 14.17 20.64 2.90
CA VAL A 21 12.93 19.83 2.85
C VAL A 21 12.72 19.10 4.17
N TYR A 22 13.75 18.47 4.75
CA TYR A 22 13.66 17.81 6.05
C TYR A 22 13.33 18.81 7.18
N LYS A 23 13.98 19.95 7.23
CA LYS A 23 13.66 21.02 8.20
C LYS A 23 12.25 21.56 8.05
N GLY A 24 11.76 21.72 6.80
CA GLY A 24 10.38 22.14 6.55
C GLY A 24 9.36 21.10 7.04
N GLN A 25 9.67 19.82 6.89
CA GLN A 25 8.82 18.73 7.36
C GLN A 25 8.80 18.60 8.88
N ASP A 26 9.96 18.78 9.52
CA ASP A 26 10.07 18.80 10.99
C ASP A 26 9.34 20.00 11.59
N MET A 27 9.43 21.18 10.96
CA MET A 27 8.72 22.38 11.40
C MET A 27 7.19 22.23 11.25
N ASN A 28 6.72 21.65 10.13
CA ASN A 28 5.30 21.40 9.95
C ASN A 28 4.77 20.36 10.95
N ASN A 29 5.55 19.33 11.25
CA ASN A 29 5.21 18.34 12.26
C ASN A 29 5.19 18.98 13.68
N ALA A 30 6.13 19.87 14.01
CA ALA A 30 6.17 20.56 15.28
C ALA A 30 4.94 21.49 15.44
N ILE A 31 4.58 22.26 14.40
CA ILE A 31 3.40 23.12 14.41
C ILE A 31 2.12 22.29 14.55
N ALA A 32 2.03 21.12 13.87
CA ALA A 32 0.90 20.23 14.00
C ALA A 32 0.79 19.63 15.41
N LEU A 33 1.91 19.31 16.05
CA LEU A 33 1.93 18.82 17.43
C LEU A 33 1.52 19.91 18.43
N ASP A 34 2.00 21.14 18.26
CA ASP A 34 1.62 22.27 19.11
C ASP A 34 0.13 22.59 19.00
N THR A 35 -0.44 22.54 17.79
CA THR A 35 -1.88 22.76 17.60
C THR A 35 -2.72 21.63 18.20
N LEU A 36 -2.27 20.39 18.08
CA LEU A 36 -2.93 19.23 18.71
C LEU A 36 -2.85 19.33 20.25
N GLN A 37 -1.71 19.73 20.79
CA GLN A 37 -1.53 19.91 22.22
C GLN A 37 -2.46 21.00 22.76
N ALA A 38 -2.55 22.14 22.08
CA ALA A 38 -3.44 23.23 22.45
C ALA A 38 -4.93 22.81 22.38
N GLN A 39 -5.32 22.00 21.40
CA GLN A 39 -6.66 21.45 21.31
C GLN A 39 -6.95 20.46 22.43
N LEU A 40 -5.99 19.62 22.82
CA LEU A 40 -6.14 18.66 23.91
C LEU A 40 -6.22 19.35 25.28
N GLU A 41 -5.42 20.42 25.51
CA GLU A 41 -5.46 21.20 26.74
C GLU A 41 -6.77 21.99 26.91
N ALA A 42 -7.43 22.36 25.81
CA ALA A 42 -8.70 23.06 25.83
C ALA A 42 -9.91 22.12 26.05
N MET A 43 -9.72 20.80 26.02
CA MET A 43 -10.79 19.81 26.20
C MET A 43 -11.04 19.51 27.68
N ASP A 44 -12.31 19.30 28.01
CA ASP A 44 -12.70 18.83 29.35
C ASP A 44 -12.19 17.39 29.59
N VAL A 45 -11.92 17.06 30.87
CA VAL A 45 -11.37 15.75 31.28
C VAL A 45 -12.23 14.58 30.77
N TRP A 46 -13.54 14.71 30.77
CA TRP A 46 -14.45 13.70 30.26
C TRP A 46 -14.34 13.51 28.75
N ALA A 47 -14.16 14.59 28.00
CA ALA A 47 -13.92 14.53 26.57
C ALA A 47 -12.56 13.89 26.24
N LEU A 48 -11.56 14.14 27.06
CA LEU A 48 -10.22 13.55 26.93
C LEU A 48 -10.23 12.03 27.14
N ILE A 49 -10.99 11.56 28.17
CA ILE A 49 -11.19 10.13 28.43
C ILE A 49 -11.93 9.48 27.26
N GLY A 50 -12.96 10.14 26.72
CA GLY A 50 -13.69 9.68 25.54
C GLY A 50 -12.78 9.53 24.30
N LEU A 51 -11.92 10.51 24.05
CA LEU A 51 -10.94 10.49 22.96
C LEU A 51 -9.93 9.36 23.15
N TRP A 52 -9.43 9.16 24.37
CA TRP A 52 -8.50 8.08 24.69
C TRP A 52 -9.10 6.69 24.45
N MET A 53 -10.33 6.46 24.91
CA MET A 53 -11.06 5.21 24.66
C MET A 53 -11.29 5.00 23.16
N GLN A 54 -11.75 6.01 22.43
CA GLN A 54 -11.95 5.96 20.99
C GLN A 54 -10.65 5.60 20.25
N THR A 55 -9.55 6.28 20.58
CA THR A 55 -8.23 6.04 19.97
C THR A 55 -7.73 4.64 20.26
N SER A 56 -7.95 4.12 21.48
CA SER A 56 -7.56 2.75 21.85
C SER A 56 -8.31 1.70 21.04
N ILE A 57 -9.61 1.85 20.86
CA ILE A 57 -10.45 0.92 20.06
C ILE A 57 -10.03 0.96 18.60
N VAL A 58 -9.88 2.16 18.02
CA VAL A 58 -9.48 2.33 16.62
C VAL A 58 -8.07 1.80 16.39
N SER A 59 -7.14 2.03 17.31
CA SER A 59 -5.77 1.50 17.25
C SER A 59 -5.76 -0.04 17.24
N LEU A 60 -6.58 -0.67 18.08
CA LEU A 60 -6.74 -2.13 18.08
C LEU A 60 -7.26 -2.65 16.72
N CYS A 61 -8.28 -1.98 16.16
CA CYS A 61 -8.83 -2.34 14.86
C CYS A 61 -7.80 -2.18 13.73
N ILE A 62 -7.06 -1.08 13.70
CA ILE A 62 -6.00 -0.83 12.70
C ILE A 62 -4.90 -1.87 12.83
N THR A 63 -4.49 -2.24 14.03
CA THR A 63 -3.48 -3.28 14.26
C THR A 63 -3.94 -4.64 13.74
N ALA A 64 -5.17 -5.03 14.02
CA ALA A 64 -5.75 -6.27 13.49
C ALA A 64 -5.81 -6.26 11.95
N MET A 65 -6.25 -5.17 11.34
CA MET A 65 -6.28 -5.02 9.87
C MET A 65 -4.88 -5.02 9.26
N SER A 66 -3.88 -4.42 9.91
CA SER A 66 -2.50 -4.45 9.48
C SER A 66 -1.95 -5.88 9.41
N ILE A 67 -2.24 -6.70 10.41
CA ILE A 67 -1.88 -8.13 10.41
C ILE A 67 -2.58 -8.86 9.25
N CYS A 68 -3.85 -8.61 9.01
CA CYS A 68 -4.58 -9.20 7.88
C CYS A 68 -3.95 -8.83 6.53
N ILE A 69 -3.62 -7.55 6.33
CA ILE A 69 -2.97 -7.06 5.10
C ILE A 69 -1.61 -7.74 4.91
N PHE A 70 -0.81 -7.82 5.99
CA PHE A 70 0.46 -8.52 5.97
C PHE A 70 0.30 -9.98 5.54
N LEU A 71 -0.64 -10.73 6.14
CA LEU A 71 -0.91 -12.12 5.80
C LEU A 71 -1.36 -12.29 4.34
N ILE A 72 -2.18 -11.38 3.82
CA ILE A 72 -2.62 -11.41 2.42
C ILE A 72 -1.43 -11.23 1.48
N ILE A 73 -0.59 -10.24 1.71
CA ILE A 73 0.56 -9.94 0.83
C ILE A 73 1.56 -11.09 0.86
N TYR A 74 1.97 -11.55 2.05
CA TYR A 74 2.93 -12.66 2.17
C TYR A 74 2.35 -13.99 1.68
N GLY A 75 1.08 -14.26 1.94
CA GLY A 75 0.38 -15.42 1.40
C GLY A 75 0.42 -15.46 -0.13
N ARG A 76 0.26 -14.32 -0.79
CA ARG A 76 0.38 -14.22 -2.25
C ARG A 76 1.79 -14.43 -2.75
N MET A 77 2.79 -13.92 -2.05
CA MET A 77 4.19 -14.19 -2.39
C MET A 77 4.50 -15.69 -2.33
N ILE A 78 4.07 -16.38 -1.28
CA ILE A 78 4.27 -17.82 -1.13
C ILE A 78 3.53 -18.58 -2.25
N GLU A 79 2.30 -18.22 -2.58
CA GLU A 79 1.52 -18.82 -3.67
C GLU A 79 2.24 -18.69 -5.02
N ILE A 80 2.81 -17.52 -5.32
CA ILE A 80 3.60 -17.28 -6.54
C ILE A 80 4.85 -18.18 -6.55
N TYR A 81 5.62 -18.24 -5.46
CA TYR A 81 6.82 -19.06 -5.38
C TYR A 81 6.52 -20.55 -5.56
N LEU A 82 5.46 -21.06 -4.92
CA LEU A 82 5.03 -22.45 -5.09
C LEU A 82 4.63 -22.75 -6.53
N THR A 83 3.84 -21.86 -7.13
CA THR A 83 3.38 -22.01 -8.51
C THR A 83 4.56 -22.01 -9.48
N VAL A 84 5.50 -21.09 -9.33
CA VAL A 84 6.70 -21.01 -10.18
C VAL A 84 7.61 -22.23 -10.00
N SER A 85 7.72 -22.76 -8.77
CA SER A 85 8.53 -23.96 -8.50
C SER A 85 8.01 -25.21 -9.21
N ILE A 86 6.70 -25.31 -9.45
CA ILE A 86 6.06 -26.44 -10.14
C ILE A 86 6.06 -26.23 -11.67
N ALA A 87 6.41 -25.05 -12.16
CA ALA A 87 6.36 -24.66 -13.58
C ALA A 87 6.94 -25.69 -14.59
N PRO A 88 8.08 -26.37 -14.32
CA PRO A 88 8.64 -27.28 -15.30
C PRO A 88 7.70 -28.43 -15.71
N ILE A 89 6.83 -28.89 -14.79
CA ILE A 89 5.92 -30.02 -15.04
C ILE A 89 4.83 -29.64 -16.06
N PRO A 90 3.97 -28.62 -15.82
CA PRO A 90 2.93 -28.26 -16.78
C PRO A 90 3.48 -27.63 -18.06
N LEU A 91 4.66 -26.99 -18.03
CA LEU A 91 5.28 -26.44 -19.24
C LEU A 91 5.80 -27.54 -20.16
N SER A 92 6.31 -28.64 -19.63
CA SER A 92 6.75 -29.79 -20.47
C SER A 92 5.56 -30.43 -21.21
N THR A 93 4.35 -30.38 -20.66
CA THR A 93 3.15 -30.90 -21.31
C THR A 93 2.71 -30.09 -22.53
N MET A 94 3.12 -28.82 -22.64
CA MET A 94 2.79 -27.97 -23.80
C MET A 94 3.41 -28.47 -25.11
N ALA A 95 4.52 -29.20 -25.02
CA ALA A 95 5.16 -29.80 -26.20
C ALA A 95 4.34 -30.98 -26.80
N ASN A 96 3.45 -31.54 -26.01
CA ASN A 96 2.60 -32.66 -26.45
C ASN A 96 1.19 -32.16 -26.83
N ARG A 97 0.71 -32.54 -28.02
CA ARG A 97 -0.58 -32.10 -28.58
C ARG A 97 -1.79 -32.56 -27.77
N GLU A 98 -1.68 -33.69 -27.10
CA GLU A 98 -2.81 -34.26 -26.31
C GLU A 98 -2.92 -33.58 -24.92
N TRP A 99 -1.81 -33.18 -24.32
CA TRP A 99 -1.73 -32.63 -22.96
C TRP A 99 -1.48 -31.13 -22.93
N GLY A 100 -1.43 -30.45 -24.07
CA GLY A 100 -1.12 -29.04 -24.20
C GLY A 100 -2.10 -28.12 -23.48
N THR A 101 -3.35 -28.54 -23.28
CA THR A 101 -4.37 -27.78 -22.53
C THR A 101 -4.00 -27.59 -21.06
N MET A 102 -3.30 -28.54 -20.43
CA MET A 102 -2.85 -28.46 -19.05
C MET A 102 -1.83 -27.33 -18.87
N GLY A 103 -0.85 -27.25 -19.77
CA GLY A 103 0.16 -26.19 -19.76
C GLY A 103 -0.44 -24.80 -20.01
N GLN A 104 -1.43 -24.70 -20.92
CA GLN A 104 -2.12 -23.44 -21.20
C GLN A 104 -2.92 -22.94 -19.98
N ASN A 105 -3.64 -23.84 -19.30
CA ASN A 105 -4.39 -23.49 -18.11
C ASN A 105 -3.44 -23.06 -16.95
N TYR A 106 -2.28 -23.71 -16.84
CA TYR A 106 -1.26 -23.31 -15.89
C TYR A 106 -0.74 -21.90 -16.19
N LEU A 107 -0.44 -21.56 -17.46
CA LEU A 107 -0.02 -20.21 -17.83
C LEU A 107 -1.08 -19.17 -17.50
N LYS A 108 -2.36 -19.44 -17.78
CA LYS A 108 -3.46 -18.55 -17.41
C LYS A 108 -3.49 -18.30 -15.90
N ALA A 109 -3.34 -19.35 -15.10
CA ALA A 109 -3.29 -19.25 -13.64
C ALA A 109 -2.07 -18.42 -13.17
N LEU A 110 -0.90 -18.62 -13.77
CA LEU A 110 0.30 -17.87 -13.47
C LEU A 110 0.16 -16.37 -13.80
N PHE A 111 -0.41 -16.06 -14.97
CA PHE A 111 -0.73 -14.68 -15.35
C PHE A 111 -1.75 -14.06 -14.41
N ALA A 112 -2.77 -14.79 -13.97
CA ALA A 112 -3.75 -14.31 -12.99
C ALA A 112 -3.08 -13.96 -11.67
N LEU A 113 -2.14 -14.76 -11.18
CA LEU A 113 -1.37 -14.49 -9.97
C LEU A 113 -0.48 -13.26 -10.11
N GLY A 114 0.24 -13.12 -11.22
CA GLY A 114 1.07 -11.95 -11.51
C GLY A 114 0.24 -10.66 -11.60
N PHE A 115 -0.91 -10.73 -12.28
CA PHE A 115 -1.84 -9.60 -12.39
C PHE A 115 -2.45 -9.22 -11.04
N GLN A 116 -2.74 -10.20 -10.19
CA GLN A 116 -3.19 -9.94 -8.82
C GLN A 116 -2.14 -9.19 -8.00
N GLY A 117 -0.85 -9.55 -8.13
CA GLY A 117 0.26 -8.81 -7.50
C GLY A 117 0.29 -7.34 -7.94
N PHE A 118 0.10 -7.08 -9.24
CA PHE A 118 -0.03 -5.73 -9.76
C PHE A 118 -1.23 -4.98 -9.16
N LEU A 119 -2.40 -5.62 -9.08
CA LEU A 119 -3.58 -5.00 -8.46
C LEU A 119 -3.36 -4.65 -6.99
N ILE A 120 -2.67 -5.49 -6.23
CA ILE A 120 -2.29 -5.20 -4.84
C ILE A 120 -1.45 -3.93 -4.76
N MET A 121 -0.45 -3.78 -5.63
CA MET A 121 0.39 -2.56 -5.67
C MET A 121 -0.44 -1.31 -5.99
N VAL A 122 -1.36 -1.39 -6.93
CA VAL A 122 -2.28 -0.29 -7.26
C VAL A 122 -3.17 0.07 -6.07
N CYS A 123 -3.74 -0.92 -5.37
CA CYS A 123 -4.56 -0.67 -4.18
C CYS A 123 -3.78 0.03 -3.07
N VAL A 124 -2.53 -0.39 -2.82
CA VAL A 124 -1.67 0.24 -1.82
C VAL A 124 -1.30 1.68 -2.23
N ALA A 125 -1.06 1.94 -3.51
CA ALA A 125 -0.79 3.28 -4.00
C ALA A 125 -2.01 4.22 -3.83
N ILE A 126 -3.22 3.74 -4.14
CA ILE A 126 -4.46 4.49 -3.92
C ILE A 126 -4.65 4.77 -2.42
N TYR A 127 -4.42 3.79 -1.56
CA TYR A 127 -4.51 3.96 -0.12
C TYR A 127 -3.54 5.03 0.41
N ALA A 128 -2.30 5.05 -0.08
CA ALA A 128 -1.31 6.06 0.30
C ALA A 128 -1.78 7.48 -0.03
N VAL A 129 -2.46 7.68 -1.17
CA VAL A 129 -3.04 8.98 -1.56
C VAL A 129 -4.23 9.34 -0.68
N LEU A 130 -5.11 8.37 -0.38
CA LEU A 130 -6.29 8.60 0.47
C LEU A 130 -5.91 9.00 1.90
N ILE A 131 -4.88 8.38 2.47
CA ILE A 131 -4.38 8.73 3.82
C ILE A 131 -3.83 10.14 3.87
N GLN A 132 -3.17 10.61 2.82
CA GLN A 132 -2.68 12.00 2.77
C GLN A 132 -3.83 13.02 2.85
N GLY A 133 -4.99 12.69 2.29
CA GLY A 133 -6.19 13.53 2.38
C GLY A 133 -6.75 13.66 3.81
N ILE A 134 -6.47 12.71 4.71
CA ILE A 134 -6.92 12.79 6.11
C ILE A 134 -6.13 13.84 6.90
N ALA A 135 -4.88 14.09 6.54
CA ALA A 135 -4.05 15.07 7.23
C ALA A 135 -4.62 16.50 7.16
N THR A 136 -5.58 16.75 6.27
CA THR A 136 -6.28 18.03 6.10
C THR A 136 -7.65 18.06 6.79
N ALA A 137 -7.99 17.05 7.61
CA ALA A 137 -9.28 16.98 8.28
C ALA A 137 -9.39 18.01 9.42
N ASP A 138 -10.54 18.72 9.49
CA ASP A 138 -10.77 19.80 10.42
C ASP A 138 -10.88 19.35 11.90
N SER A 139 -11.08 18.06 12.16
CA SER A 139 -11.22 17.51 13.51
C SER A 139 -10.45 16.21 13.69
N VAL A 140 -9.84 16.05 14.86
CA VAL A 140 -9.08 14.84 15.26
C VAL A 140 -9.96 13.58 15.22
N HIS A 141 -11.22 13.70 15.65
CA HIS A 141 -12.17 12.59 15.61
C HIS A 141 -12.43 12.10 14.17
N MET A 142 -12.62 13.00 13.21
CA MET A 142 -12.82 12.68 11.81
C MET A 142 -11.56 12.04 11.21
N ALA A 143 -10.37 12.51 11.55
CA ALA A 143 -9.11 11.94 11.10
C ALA A 143 -8.94 10.49 11.56
N ILE A 144 -9.23 10.19 12.84
CA ILE A 144 -9.12 8.85 13.42
C ILE A 144 -10.08 7.86 12.72
N TRP A 145 -11.35 8.23 12.59
CA TRP A 145 -12.35 7.39 11.91
C TRP A 145 -12.08 7.25 10.42
N GLY A 146 -11.61 8.31 9.76
CA GLY A 146 -11.20 8.28 8.36
C GLY A 146 -10.06 7.29 8.12
N CYS A 147 -9.04 7.31 8.96
CA CYS A 147 -7.91 6.37 8.89
C CYS A 147 -8.38 4.92 9.04
N ALA A 148 -9.22 4.63 10.04
CA ALA A 148 -9.78 3.29 10.24
C ALA A 148 -10.65 2.86 9.05
N GLY A 149 -11.48 3.74 8.51
CA GLY A 149 -12.34 3.48 7.36
C GLY A 149 -11.54 3.15 6.09
N TYR A 150 -10.51 3.93 5.78
CA TYR A 150 -9.67 3.67 4.60
C TYR A 150 -8.84 2.41 4.75
N THR A 151 -8.36 2.09 5.97
CA THR A 151 -7.66 0.83 6.22
C THR A 151 -8.59 -0.37 6.05
N ALA A 152 -9.84 -0.28 6.52
CA ALA A 152 -10.85 -1.31 6.33
C ALA A 152 -11.18 -1.50 4.84
N LEU A 153 -11.32 -0.40 4.09
CA LEU A 153 -11.57 -0.41 2.66
C LEU A 153 -10.40 -1.07 1.91
N LEU A 154 -9.16 -0.76 2.26
CA LEU A 154 -7.98 -1.41 1.69
C LEU A 154 -8.01 -2.92 1.94
N CYS A 155 -8.23 -3.34 3.19
CA CYS A 155 -8.31 -4.74 3.56
C CYS A 155 -9.36 -5.49 2.73
N PHE A 156 -10.57 -4.93 2.64
CA PHE A 156 -11.66 -5.51 1.84
C PHE A 156 -11.31 -5.59 0.34
N THR A 157 -10.70 -4.54 -0.20
CA THR A 157 -10.29 -4.50 -1.62
C THR A 157 -9.23 -5.57 -1.91
N LEU A 158 -8.26 -5.75 -1.01
CA LEU A 158 -7.22 -6.79 -1.14
C LEU A 158 -7.82 -8.21 -1.16
N PHE A 159 -8.83 -8.49 -0.35
CA PHE A 159 -9.55 -9.77 -0.40
C PHE A 159 -10.24 -9.98 -1.76
N LYS A 160 -10.79 -8.93 -2.35
CA LYS A 160 -11.49 -8.98 -3.64
C LYS A 160 -10.54 -9.10 -4.84
N THR A 161 -9.31 -8.61 -4.76
CA THR A 161 -8.36 -8.64 -5.90
C THR A 161 -8.08 -10.05 -6.41
N GLY A 162 -8.02 -11.04 -5.52
CA GLY A 162 -7.82 -12.45 -5.91
C GLY A 162 -8.95 -13.00 -6.77
N SER A 163 -10.18 -12.73 -6.41
CA SER A 163 -11.35 -13.15 -7.18
C SER A 163 -11.43 -12.43 -8.52
N MET A 164 -11.13 -11.14 -8.57
CA MET A 164 -11.13 -10.33 -9.80
C MET A 164 -10.06 -10.81 -10.79
N ALA A 165 -8.84 -11.08 -10.33
CA ALA A 165 -7.78 -11.58 -11.19
C ALA A 165 -8.12 -12.93 -11.81
N LYS A 166 -8.64 -13.89 -11.02
CA LYS A 166 -9.07 -15.19 -11.52
C LYS A 166 -10.21 -15.08 -12.53
N SER A 167 -11.17 -14.21 -12.29
CA SER A 167 -12.30 -13.96 -13.20
C SER A 167 -11.84 -13.42 -14.56
N LEU A 168 -10.87 -12.51 -14.59
CA LEU A 168 -10.35 -11.91 -15.82
C LEU A 168 -9.64 -12.94 -16.73
N PHE A 169 -8.90 -13.88 -16.14
CA PHE A 169 -8.17 -14.90 -16.90
C PHE A 169 -8.93 -16.21 -17.10
N GLY A 170 -10.20 -16.28 -16.63
CA GLY A 170 -11.04 -17.47 -16.79
C GLY A 170 -10.45 -18.73 -16.16
N SER A 171 -9.62 -18.57 -15.12
CA SER A 171 -9.07 -19.67 -14.33
C SER A 171 -10.04 -20.02 -13.22
N HIS A 172 -10.85 -21.06 -13.47
CA HIS A 172 -11.72 -21.68 -12.46
C HIS A 172 -11.01 -22.81 -11.76
#